data_e5a52c76dce480882c01660cd285f884
#
_entry.id   e5a52c76dce480882c01660cd285f884
#
_cell.length_a   1.000
_cell.length_b   1.000
_cell.length_c   1.000
_cell.angle_alpha   90.00
_cell.angle_beta   90.00
_cell.angle_gamma   90.00
#
_symmetry.space_group_name_H-M   'P 1'
#
loop_
_entity.id
_entity.type
_entity.pdbx_description
1 polymer ?
#
loop_
_entity_poly.entity_id
_entity_poly.type
_entity_poly.pdbx_seq_one_letter_code
_entity_poly.pdbx_strand_id
1 'polypeptide(L)'
;MQLSLGPVLYNWAPERWRDFYFRIADEAPVDVVSVGEIVCSKRSPFFADHIPAVVERLQSAGKEVLLGSLILVSLRRERRQTEELASAEGALVEVNDLTCLRTLAGRAHAIGPFVNIYNEASAAFHDAHGARRICLPPELPLASL
;
A
#
# COMPACT_ATOMS: atom_id res chain seq x y z
N MET A 1 12.30 8.90 13.71
CA MET A 1 11.24 7.87 13.66
C MET A 1 10.16 8.38 12.76
N GLN A 2 9.63 7.55 11.85
CA GLN A 2 8.51 7.91 11.00
C GLN A 2 7.25 7.17 11.47
N LEU A 3 6.10 7.85 11.38
CA LEU A 3 4.79 7.25 11.65
C LEU A 3 4.12 6.90 10.34
N SER A 4 3.66 5.65 10.22
CA SER A 4 2.92 5.16 9.05
C SER A 4 1.45 4.90 9.41
N LEU A 5 0.54 5.33 8.54
CA LEU A 5 -0.87 5.02 8.60
C LEU A 5 -1.22 4.00 7.52
N GLY A 6 -1.76 2.85 7.92
CA GLY A 6 -2.27 1.84 7.00
C GLY A 6 -3.53 2.29 6.25
N PRO A 7 -3.94 1.56 5.21
CA PRO A 7 -5.12 1.91 4.43
C PRO A 7 -6.42 1.69 5.21
N VAL A 8 -7.48 2.37 4.78
CA VAL A 8 -8.83 2.15 5.33
C VAL A 8 -9.33 0.76 4.93
N LEU A 9 -9.52 -0.12 5.91
CA LEU A 9 -9.97 -1.50 5.67
C LEU A 9 -11.50 -1.66 5.63
N TYR A 10 -12.23 -0.63 6.04
CA TYR A 10 -13.69 -0.64 6.16
C TYR A 10 -14.37 -0.15 4.89
N ASN A 11 -15.56 -0.70 4.61
CA ASN A 11 -16.39 -0.27 3.49
C ASN A 11 -17.16 1.02 3.86
N TRP A 12 -16.49 2.16 3.76
CA TRP A 12 -17.10 3.47 3.95
C TRP A 12 -17.74 3.98 2.66
N ALA A 13 -18.63 4.98 2.79
CA ALA A 13 -19.07 5.76 1.64
C ALA A 13 -17.86 6.45 0.99
N PRO A 14 -17.82 6.55 -0.36
CA PRO A 14 -16.66 7.09 -1.08
C PRO A 14 -16.23 8.48 -0.63
N GLU A 15 -17.19 9.37 -0.40
CA GLU A 15 -16.92 10.74 0.07
C GLU A 15 -16.32 10.75 1.48
N ARG A 16 -16.83 9.90 2.38
CA ARG A 16 -16.28 9.75 3.74
C ARG A 16 -14.84 9.22 3.71
N TRP A 17 -14.56 8.28 2.81
CA TRP A 17 -13.23 7.73 2.60
C TRP A 17 -12.26 8.82 2.12
N ARG A 18 -12.65 9.61 1.10
CA ARG A 18 -11.88 10.75 0.59
C ARG A 18 -11.62 11.79 1.68
N ASP A 19 -12.67 12.22 2.38
CA ASP A 19 -12.61 13.28 3.39
C ASP A 19 -11.75 12.86 4.59
N PHE A 20 -11.74 11.57 4.92
CA PHE A 20 -10.83 11.04 5.92
C PHE A 20 -9.36 11.29 5.53
N TYR A 21 -8.96 10.94 4.32
CA TYR A 21 -7.59 11.16 3.87
C TYR A 21 -7.24 12.65 3.74
N PHE A 22 -8.19 13.48 3.39
CA PHE A 22 -7.97 14.93 3.38
C PHE A 22 -7.69 15.44 4.78
N ARG A 23 -8.44 14.99 5.79
CA ARG A 23 -8.16 15.31 7.18
C ARG A 23 -6.81 14.76 7.65
N ILE A 24 -6.44 13.55 7.23
CA ILE A 24 -5.11 12.99 7.51
C ILE A 24 -4.01 13.88 6.91
N ALA A 25 -4.20 14.38 5.71
CA ALA A 25 -3.25 15.31 5.09
C ALA A 25 -3.04 16.57 5.94
N ASP A 26 -4.12 17.15 6.43
CA ASP A 26 -4.13 18.46 7.07
C ASP A 26 -3.85 18.44 8.58
N GLU A 27 -4.31 17.38 9.28
CA GLU A 27 -4.40 17.36 10.74
C GLU A 27 -3.49 16.32 11.41
N ALA A 28 -3.12 15.24 10.70
CA ALA A 28 -2.45 14.13 11.35
C ALA A 28 -0.91 14.22 11.27
N PRO A 29 -0.19 13.99 12.40
CA PRO A 29 1.26 14.00 12.44
C PRO A 29 1.87 12.68 11.95
N VAL A 30 1.42 12.19 10.78
CA VAL A 30 1.93 10.97 10.14
C VAL A 30 2.81 11.33 8.95
N ASP A 31 3.85 10.54 8.70
CA ASP A 31 4.82 10.78 7.63
C ASP A 31 4.46 9.99 6.36
N VAL A 32 3.90 8.79 6.52
CA VAL A 32 3.61 7.84 5.45
C VAL A 32 2.15 7.42 5.52
N VAL A 33 1.47 7.39 4.37
CA VAL A 33 0.06 7.01 4.29
C VAL A 33 -0.16 6.00 3.18
N SER A 34 -0.69 4.82 3.54
CA SER A 34 -1.13 3.83 2.56
C SER A 34 -2.55 4.15 2.08
N VAL A 35 -2.73 4.17 0.77
CA VAL A 35 -3.98 4.49 0.09
C VAL A 35 -4.37 3.35 -0.84
N GLY A 36 -5.64 3.04 -0.94
CA GLY A 36 -6.19 2.04 -1.84
C GLY A 36 -7.15 1.07 -1.17
N GLU A 37 -7.80 0.27 -2.00
CA GLU A 37 -8.65 -0.83 -1.54
C GLU A 37 -7.86 -2.13 -1.62
N ILE A 38 -7.42 -2.61 -0.46
CA ILE A 38 -6.57 -3.80 -0.38
C ILE A 38 -7.35 -5.09 -0.05
N VAL A 39 -8.58 -4.97 0.47
CA VAL A 39 -9.32 -6.12 1.00
C VAL A 39 -10.20 -6.79 -0.06
N CYS A 40 -10.94 -6.00 -0.85
CA CYS A 40 -11.94 -6.53 -1.75
C CYS A 40 -12.00 -5.79 -3.09
N SER A 41 -11.62 -6.47 -4.17
CA SER A 41 -11.63 -5.91 -5.53
C SER A 41 -12.99 -5.38 -5.99
N LYS A 42 -14.09 -5.85 -5.41
CA LYS A 42 -15.44 -5.36 -5.73
C LYS A 42 -15.69 -3.95 -5.22
N ARG A 43 -14.93 -3.49 -4.22
CA ARG A 43 -15.03 -2.14 -3.65
C ARG A 43 -14.15 -1.13 -4.37
N SER A 44 -13.10 -1.60 -5.06
CA SER A 44 -12.15 -0.72 -5.74
C SER A 44 -12.80 0.33 -6.66
N PRO A 45 -13.82 0.01 -7.47
CA PRO A 45 -14.44 1.02 -8.34
C PRO A 45 -15.09 2.20 -7.60
N PHE A 46 -15.52 2.00 -6.35
CA PHE A 46 -16.14 3.08 -5.57
C PHE A 46 -15.14 4.15 -5.12
N PHE A 47 -13.87 3.80 -5.04
CA PHE A 47 -12.81 4.70 -4.57
C PHE A 47 -11.90 5.19 -5.69
N ALA A 48 -11.92 4.52 -6.85
CA ALA A 48 -10.98 4.76 -7.94
C ALA A 48 -10.91 6.24 -8.37
N ASP A 49 -12.04 6.89 -8.51
CA ASP A 49 -12.12 8.30 -8.94
C ASP A 49 -11.59 9.28 -7.88
N HIS A 50 -11.53 8.86 -6.62
CA HIS A 50 -11.03 9.71 -5.52
C HIS A 50 -9.52 9.56 -5.29
N ILE A 51 -8.91 8.44 -5.71
CA ILE A 51 -7.50 8.14 -5.45
C ILE A 51 -6.56 9.26 -5.93
N PRO A 52 -6.67 9.78 -7.17
CA PRO A 52 -5.76 10.83 -7.63
C PRO A 52 -5.77 12.08 -6.75
N ALA A 53 -6.97 12.57 -6.39
CA ALA A 53 -7.12 13.76 -5.55
C ALA A 53 -6.59 13.51 -4.12
N VAL A 54 -6.77 12.31 -3.58
CA VAL A 54 -6.25 11.93 -2.27
C VAL A 54 -4.72 11.87 -2.29
N VAL A 55 -4.12 11.25 -3.30
CA VAL A 55 -2.67 11.17 -3.48
C VAL A 55 -2.07 12.57 -3.57
N GLU A 56 -2.61 13.42 -4.45
CA GLU A 56 -2.16 14.80 -4.63
C GLU A 56 -2.25 15.60 -3.32
N ARG A 57 -3.33 15.49 -2.57
CA ARG A 57 -3.52 16.19 -1.30
C ARG A 57 -2.51 15.77 -0.26
N LEU A 58 -2.28 14.45 -0.11
CA LEU A 58 -1.30 13.91 0.85
C LEU A 58 0.12 14.33 0.49
N GLN A 59 0.51 14.23 -0.79
CA GLN A 59 1.83 14.63 -1.26
C GLN A 59 2.06 16.14 -1.11
N SER A 60 1.05 16.97 -1.40
CA SER A 60 1.11 18.42 -1.21
C SER A 60 1.27 18.80 0.26
N ALA A 61 0.80 17.97 1.18
CA ALA A 61 1.01 18.11 2.63
C ALA A 61 2.37 17.52 3.10
N GLY A 62 3.24 17.09 2.18
CA GLY A 62 4.57 16.57 2.48
C GLY A 62 4.59 15.11 2.96
N LYS A 63 3.51 14.36 2.77
CA LYS A 63 3.44 12.95 3.18
C LYS A 63 3.88 12.02 2.05
N GLU A 64 4.61 10.96 2.41
CA GLU A 64 4.90 9.86 1.49
C GLU A 64 3.62 9.02 1.30
N VAL A 65 3.31 8.67 0.06
CA VAL A 65 2.13 7.86 -0.25
C VAL A 65 2.54 6.47 -0.74
N LEU A 66 1.93 5.45 -0.17
CA LEU A 66 2.00 4.07 -0.64
C LEU A 66 0.68 3.68 -1.30
N LEU A 67 0.72 3.09 -2.49
CA LEU A 67 -0.46 2.56 -3.15
C LEU A 67 -0.57 1.05 -2.87
N GLY A 68 -1.53 0.68 -2.03
CA GLY A 68 -1.71 -0.71 -1.57
C GLY A 68 -2.32 -1.61 -2.64
N SER A 69 -1.64 -2.74 -2.94
CA SER A 69 -2.22 -3.82 -3.75
C SER A 69 -3.20 -4.67 -2.94
N LEU A 70 -4.06 -5.42 -3.64
CA LEU A 70 -4.93 -6.40 -3.00
C LEU A 70 -4.12 -7.44 -2.19
N ILE A 71 -4.70 -7.89 -1.07
CA ILE A 71 -4.12 -8.93 -0.21
C ILE A 71 -4.30 -10.34 -0.78
N LEU A 72 -5.21 -10.52 -1.73
CA LEU A 72 -5.46 -11.78 -2.41
C LEU A 72 -5.83 -11.52 -3.86
N VAL A 73 -5.07 -12.10 -4.77
CA VAL A 73 -5.27 -11.99 -6.21
C VAL A 73 -5.62 -13.37 -6.78
N SER A 74 -6.90 -13.61 -7.04
CA SER A 74 -7.42 -14.91 -7.51
C SER A 74 -8.05 -14.85 -8.90
N LEU A 75 -8.62 -13.70 -9.28
CA LEU A 75 -9.35 -13.53 -10.53
C LEU A 75 -8.50 -12.82 -11.60
N ARG A 76 -8.82 -13.05 -12.87
CA ARG A 76 -8.13 -12.38 -14.00
C ARG A 76 -8.22 -10.85 -13.92
N ARG A 77 -9.38 -10.31 -13.52
CA ARG A 77 -9.56 -8.87 -13.36
C ARG A 77 -8.67 -8.29 -12.25
N GLU A 78 -8.48 -9.04 -11.16
CA GLU A 78 -7.64 -8.64 -10.04
C GLU A 78 -6.15 -8.63 -10.43
N ARG A 79 -5.70 -9.61 -11.21
CA ARG A 79 -4.35 -9.62 -11.79
C ARG A 79 -4.10 -8.40 -12.65
N ARG A 80 -5.04 -8.08 -13.54
CA ARG A 80 -4.94 -6.89 -14.39
C ARG A 80 -4.89 -5.61 -13.57
N GLN A 81 -5.77 -5.47 -12.59
CA GLN A 81 -5.78 -4.32 -11.66
C GLN A 81 -4.44 -4.20 -10.92
N THR A 82 -3.88 -5.32 -10.46
CA THR A 82 -2.59 -5.38 -9.78
C THR A 82 -1.44 -5.00 -10.72
N GLU A 83 -1.46 -5.44 -11.98
CA GLU A 83 -0.47 -5.08 -13.00
C GLU A 83 -0.55 -3.58 -13.35
N GLU A 84 -1.75 -3.03 -13.48
CA GLU A 84 -1.99 -1.60 -13.70
C GLU A 84 -1.46 -0.78 -12.52
N LEU A 85 -1.76 -1.18 -11.28
CA LEU A 85 -1.24 -0.56 -10.06
C LEU A 85 0.29 -0.60 -10.01
N ALA A 86 0.89 -1.77 -10.28
CA ALA A 86 2.34 -1.94 -10.28
C ALA A 86 3.05 -1.10 -11.35
N SER A 87 2.33 -0.66 -12.38
CA SER A 87 2.85 0.23 -13.42
C SER A 87 2.66 1.71 -13.11
N ALA A 88 1.96 2.04 -12.00
CA ALA A 88 1.73 3.43 -11.61
C ALA A 88 3.04 4.16 -11.30
N GLU A 89 3.07 5.45 -11.59
CA GLU A 89 4.18 6.35 -11.29
C GLU A 89 3.77 7.38 -10.22
N GLY A 90 4.74 7.99 -9.57
CA GLY A 90 4.51 9.09 -8.62
C GLY A 90 4.25 8.65 -7.17
N ALA A 91 4.07 7.35 -6.90
CA ALA A 91 3.99 6.82 -5.54
C ALA A 91 4.59 5.40 -5.48
N LEU A 92 5.06 4.98 -4.31
CA LEU A 92 5.52 3.61 -4.12
C LEU A 92 4.30 2.66 -4.06
N VAL A 93 4.44 1.50 -4.69
CA VAL A 93 3.46 0.41 -4.55
C VAL A 93 3.77 -0.39 -3.29
N GLU A 94 2.76 -0.58 -2.44
CA GLU A 94 2.80 -1.51 -1.31
C GLU A 94 2.27 -2.87 -1.76
N VAL A 95 3.17 -3.84 -1.83
CA VAL A 95 2.89 -5.21 -2.24
C VAL A 95 2.29 -5.98 -1.08
N ASN A 96 1.04 -6.42 -1.20
CA ASN A 96 0.35 -7.27 -0.24
C ASN A 96 0.10 -8.70 -0.79
N ASP A 97 0.30 -8.91 -2.10
CA ASP A 97 0.26 -10.21 -2.78
C ASP A 97 1.43 -10.29 -3.77
N LEU A 98 2.13 -11.43 -3.81
CA LEU A 98 3.34 -11.63 -4.61
C LEU A 98 3.13 -11.48 -6.13
N THR A 99 1.88 -11.48 -6.61
CA THR A 99 1.54 -11.25 -8.02
C THR A 99 2.10 -9.91 -8.54
N CYS A 100 2.21 -8.90 -7.68
CA CYS A 100 2.80 -7.60 -8.01
C CYS A 100 4.29 -7.67 -8.39
N LEU A 101 5.06 -8.55 -7.77
CA LEU A 101 6.52 -8.54 -7.85
C LEU A 101 7.04 -8.74 -9.27
N ARG A 102 6.36 -9.57 -10.06
CA ARG A 102 6.75 -9.82 -11.45
C ARG A 102 6.70 -8.55 -12.30
N THR A 103 5.67 -7.73 -12.11
CA THR A 103 5.50 -6.48 -12.85
C THR A 103 6.44 -5.39 -12.34
N LEU A 104 6.72 -5.37 -11.04
CA LEU A 104 7.65 -4.42 -10.44
C LEU A 104 9.10 -4.67 -10.87
N ALA A 105 9.51 -5.92 -11.12
CA ALA A 105 10.78 -6.31 -11.76
C ALA A 105 12.02 -5.54 -11.23
N GLY A 106 12.17 -5.46 -9.91
CA GLY A 106 13.28 -4.76 -9.26
C GLY A 106 13.10 -3.23 -9.09
N ARG A 107 11.96 -2.66 -9.53
CA ARG A 107 11.61 -1.27 -9.21
C ARG A 107 11.42 -1.10 -7.72
N ALA A 108 11.68 0.12 -7.22
CA ALA A 108 11.46 0.47 -5.82
C ALA A 108 9.98 0.23 -5.43
N HIS A 109 9.78 -0.47 -4.31
CA HIS A 109 8.44 -0.76 -3.77
C HIS A 109 8.49 -0.96 -2.25
N ALA A 110 7.34 -1.03 -1.62
CA ALA A 110 7.19 -1.45 -0.23
C ALA A 110 6.58 -2.86 -0.18
N ILE A 111 6.91 -3.62 0.86
CA ILE A 111 6.28 -4.90 1.18
C ILE A 111 5.32 -4.67 2.34
N GLY A 112 4.06 -4.99 2.13
CA GLY A 112 3.02 -4.89 3.14
C GLY A 112 2.98 -6.09 4.10
N PRO A 113 2.23 -5.98 5.21
CA PRO A 113 2.22 -6.99 6.27
C PRO A 113 1.66 -8.34 5.84
N PHE A 114 0.86 -8.38 4.78
CA PHE A 114 0.20 -9.61 4.31
C PHE A 114 1.09 -10.53 3.48
N VAL A 115 2.30 -10.08 3.14
CA VAL A 115 3.33 -10.95 2.52
C VAL A 115 3.99 -11.87 3.55
N ASN A 116 3.81 -11.58 4.85
CA ASN A 116 4.24 -12.45 5.94
C ASN A 116 5.75 -12.68 6.00
N ILE A 117 6.52 -11.62 6.10
CA ILE A 117 7.97 -11.67 6.26
C ILE A 117 8.32 -11.99 7.73
N TYR A 118 8.63 -13.25 8.02
CA TYR A 118 8.89 -13.74 9.38
C TYR A 118 10.37 -13.98 9.70
N ASN A 119 11.25 -13.84 8.71
CA ASN A 119 12.68 -14.11 8.92
C ASN A 119 13.56 -13.24 8.01
N GLU A 120 14.82 -13.13 8.39
CA GLU A 120 15.83 -12.34 7.70
C GLU A 120 16.12 -12.81 6.27
N ALA A 121 16.01 -14.10 5.97
CA ALA A 121 16.22 -14.61 4.61
C ALA A 121 15.13 -14.12 3.66
N SER A 122 13.86 -14.12 4.11
CA SER A 122 12.75 -13.55 3.34
C SER A 122 12.91 -12.04 3.17
N ALA A 123 13.33 -11.32 4.22
CA ALA A 123 13.58 -9.89 4.14
C ALA A 123 14.69 -9.58 3.13
N ALA A 124 15.83 -10.28 3.20
CA ALA A 124 16.93 -10.13 2.26
C ALA A 124 16.54 -10.45 0.82
N PHE A 125 15.69 -11.45 0.60
CA PHE A 125 15.16 -11.75 -0.72
C PHE A 125 14.41 -10.54 -1.30
N HIS A 126 13.51 -9.93 -0.54
CA HIS A 126 12.72 -8.79 -1.01
C HIS A 126 13.59 -7.53 -1.20
N ASP A 127 14.55 -7.27 -0.33
CA ASP A 127 15.53 -6.19 -0.49
C ASP A 127 16.30 -6.33 -1.80
N ALA A 128 16.83 -7.52 -2.08
CA ALA A 128 17.53 -7.82 -3.33
C ALA A 128 16.65 -7.63 -4.60
N HIS A 129 15.32 -7.68 -4.45
CA HIS A 129 14.35 -7.48 -5.52
C HIS A 129 13.75 -6.06 -5.57
N GLY A 130 14.31 -5.11 -4.81
CA GLY A 130 13.96 -3.69 -4.90
C GLY A 130 13.03 -3.17 -3.79
N ALA A 131 12.74 -3.97 -2.77
CA ALA A 131 12.00 -3.48 -1.62
C ALA A 131 12.80 -2.39 -0.89
N ARG A 132 12.17 -1.25 -0.64
CA ARG A 132 12.75 -0.11 0.10
C ARG A 132 12.19 0.00 1.51
N ARG A 133 11.11 -0.70 1.75
CA ARG A 133 10.40 -0.72 3.02
C ARG A 133 9.73 -2.08 3.19
N ILE A 134 9.77 -2.62 4.39
CA ILE A 134 9.10 -3.89 4.72
C ILE A 134 8.28 -3.64 5.98
N CYS A 135 6.98 -3.89 5.93
CA CYS A 135 6.11 -3.92 7.08
C CYS A 135 6.12 -5.35 7.63
N LEU A 136 6.71 -5.53 8.82
CA LEU A 136 6.79 -6.83 9.47
C LEU A 136 5.44 -7.21 10.10
N PRO A 137 5.12 -8.51 10.18
CA PRO A 137 3.91 -8.98 10.85
C PRO A 137 3.88 -8.55 12.32
N PRO A 138 2.72 -8.09 12.84
CA PRO A 138 2.61 -7.56 14.20
C PRO A 138 2.81 -8.62 15.30
N GLU A 139 2.75 -9.90 14.96
CA GLU A 139 2.96 -11.00 15.89
C GLU A 139 4.45 -11.34 16.12
N LEU A 140 5.37 -10.71 15.38
CA LEU A 140 6.80 -10.91 15.64
C LEU A 140 7.19 -10.27 16.99
N PRO A 141 7.95 -10.99 17.83
CA PRO A 141 8.48 -10.43 19.06
C PRO A 141 9.53 -9.36 18.77
N LEU A 142 9.63 -8.35 19.64
CA LEU A 142 10.57 -7.24 19.49
C LEU A 142 12.03 -7.73 19.33
N ALA A 143 12.38 -8.87 19.95
CA ALA A 143 13.71 -9.46 19.83
C ALA A 143 14.05 -9.99 18.43
N SER A 144 13.06 -10.08 17.54
CA SER A 144 13.25 -10.50 16.13
C SER A 144 13.41 -9.31 15.18
N LEU A 145 13.31 -8.08 15.69
CA LEU A 145 13.52 -6.84 14.96
C LEU A 145 14.95 -6.36 15.09
#